data_45866c874f348601247ac7c870367b92
#
_entry.id   45866c874f348601247ac7c870367b92
#
_cell.length_a   1.000
_cell.length_b   1.000
_cell.length_c   1.000
_cell.angle_alpha   90.00
_cell.angle_beta   90.00
_cell.angle_gamma   90.00
#
_symmetry.space_group_name_H-M   'P 1'
#
loop_
_entity.id
_entity.type
_entity.pdbx_description
1 polymer ?
#
loop_
_entity_poly.entity_id
_entity_poly.type
_entity_poly.pdbx_seq_one_letter_code
_entity_poly.pdbx_strand_id
1 'polypeptide(L)'
;MTDQLKTHTDKRGSLTIVERGLEIPFDIQRVYWIHNVPQGEERGRHSNTEMYEYVVAVNGSVDITLEDINGRREYHLDSKEKGLLIPPDTWDELRNFSPDAVLLVMASHNYNPDTYINSYEEFLNYIHKKK
;
A
#
# COMPACT_ATOMS: atom_id res chain seq x y z
N MET A 1 -10.33 -0.52 -3.57
CA MET A 1 -11.05 0.73 -3.40
C MET A 1 -10.36 1.60 -2.35
N THR A 2 -10.18 2.88 -2.65
CA THR A 2 -9.54 3.80 -1.69
C THR A 2 -10.55 4.27 -0.65
N ASP A 3 -10.04 4.53 0.56
CA ASP A 3 -10.82 5.11 1.64
C ASP A 3 -10.60 6.60 1.72
N GLN A 4 -11.66 7.33 2.03
CA GLN A 4 -11.55 8.75 2.37
C GLN A 4 -11.23 8.85 3.86
N LEU A 5 -10.06 9.41 4.18
CA LEU A 5 -9.60 9.53 5.55
C LEU A 5 -10.23 10.74 6.23
N LYS A 6 -10.45 10.63 7.55
CA LYS A 6 -11.00 11.73 8.34
C LYS A 6 -9.94 12.82 8.50
N THR A 7 -10.32 14.05 8.15
CA THR A 7 -9.43 15.19 8.23
C THR A 7 -10.12 16.32 8.98
N HIS A 8 -9.40 16.94 9.93
CA HIS A 8 -9.84 18.11 10.65
C HIS A 8 -9.00 19.30 10.20
N THR A 9 -9.67 20.34 9.73
CA THR A 9 -9.00 21.54 9.23
C THR A 9 -9.51 22.76 9.97
N ASP A 10 -8.59 23.60 10.43
CA ASP A 10 -8.89 24.91 11.01
C ASP A 10 -7.78 25.89 10.61
N LYS A 11 -7.76 27.09 11.23
CA LYS A 11 -6.78 28.13 10.89
C LYS A 11 -5.32 27.72 11.19
N ARG A 12 -5.10 26.64 11.95
CA ARG A 12 -3.76 26.12 12.27
C ARG A 12 -3.30 25.07 11.26
N GLY A 13 -4.16 24.67 10.32
CA GLY A 13 -3.83 23.66 9.32
C GLY A 13 -4.75 22.44 9.37
N SER A 14 -4.27 21.32 8.85
CA SER A 14 -5.06 20.11 8.71
C SER A 14 -4.40 18.94 9.45
N LEU A 15 -5.23 18.05 9.99
CA LEU A 15 -4.80 16.82 10.66
C LEU A 15 -5.63 15.67 10.08
N THR A 16 -4.95 14.71 9.49
CA THR A 16 -5.59 13.54 8.89
C THR A 16 -5.29 12.30 9.73
N ILE A 17 -6.31 11.47 9.92
CA ILE A 17 -6.27 10.35 10.87
C ILE A 17 -6.38 9.02 10.15
N VAL A 18 -5.51 8.08 10.54
CA VAL A 18 -5.66 6.66 10.23
C VAL A 18 -5.67 5.92 11.56
N GLU A 19 -6.68 5.11 11.78
CA GLU A 19 -6.87 4.53 13.11
C GLU A 19 -7.35 3.08 13.01
N ARG A 20 -6.78 2.22 13.86
CA ARG A 20 -7.22 0.83 13.97
C ARG A 20 -8.70 0.80 14.36
N GLY A 21 -9.46 -0.07 13.68
CA GLY A 21 -10.89 -0.20 13.93
C GLY A 21 -11.75 0.72 13.07
N LEU A 22 -11.14 1.70 12.40
CA LEU A 22 -11.78 2.52 11.38
C LEU A 22 -11.34 2.03 10.00
N GLU A 23 -10.24 2.60 9.46
CA GLU A 23 -9.73 2.20 8.15
C GLU A 23 -8.88 0.94 8.21
N ILE A 24 -8.22 0.72 9.35
CA ILE A 24 -7.24 -0.36 9.49
C ILE A 24 -7.83 -1.53 10.26
N PRO A 25 -7.92 -2.73 9.64
CA PRO A 25 -8.46 -3.92 10.31
C PRO A 25 -7.39 -4.74 11.04
N PHE A 26 -6.25 -4.14 11.41
CA PHE A 26 -5.13 -4.85 12.02
C PHE A 26 -4.39 -3.97 13.01
N ASP A 27 -3.57 -4.59 13.88
CA ASP A 27 -2.65 -3.87 14.75
C ASP A 27 -1.40 -3.50 13.97
N ILE A 28 -1.01 -2.23 14.03
CA ILE A 28 0.17 -1.75 13.30
C ILE A 28 1.42 -2.16 14.09
N GLN A 29 2.25 -3.02 13.46
CA GLN A 29 3.50 -3.48 14.03
C GLN A 29 4.71 -2.76 13.47
N ARG A 30 4.57 -2.18 12.26
CA ARG A 30 5.69 -1.59 11.53
C ARG A 30 5.18 -0.45 10.68
N VAL A 31 5.96 0.63 10.62
CA VAL A 31 5.67 1.78 9.75
C VAL A 31 6.94 2.08 8.98
N TYR A 32 6.81 2.29 7.68
CA TYR A 32 7.91 2.74 6.84
C TYR A 32 7.39 3.67 5.77
N TRP A 33 8.30 4.41 5.13
CA TRP A 33 7.88 5.26 4.01
C TRP A 33 8.90 5.17 2.88
N ILE A 34 8.37 5.21 1.67
CA ILE A 34 9.14 5.13 0.44
C ILE A 34 9.26 6.54 -0.10
N HIS A 35 10.49 6.97 -0.39
CA HIS A 35 10.73 8.33 -0.87
C HIS A 35 11.97 8.37 -1.74
N ASN A 36 12.16 9.48 -2.45
CA ASN A 36 13.31 9.68 -3.34
C ASN A 36 13.43 8.60 -4.42
N VAL A 37 12.28 8.13 -4.92
CA VAL A 37 12.30 7.13 -6.00
C VAL A 37 12.69 7.82 -7.30
N PRO A 38 13.78 7.40 -7.95
CA PRO A 38 14.20 8.01 -9.22
C PRO A 38 13.12 7.85 -10.29
N GLN A 39 13.05 8.82 -11.20
CA GLN A 39 12.13 8.79 -12.32
C GLN A 39 12.29 7.48 -13.10
N GLY A 40 11.18 6.80 -13.34
CA GLY A 40 11.16 5.55 -14.10
C GLY A 40 11.41 4.29 -13.28
N GLU A 41 11.80 4.42 -12.02
CA GLU A 41 12.00 3.27 -11.15
C GLU A 41 10.66 2.79 -10.56
N GLU A 42 10.58 1.48 -10.30
CA GLU A 42 9.42 0.85 -9.70
C GLU A 42 9.80 0.21 -8.38
N ARG A 43 8.81 0.09 -7.50
CA ARG A 43 8.98 -0.61 -6.24
C ARG A 43 7.83 -1.61 -6.07
N GLY A 44 7.93 -2.43 -5.02
CA GLY A 44 6.97 -3.51 -4.84
C GLY A 44 7.33 -4.69 -5.72
N ARG A 45 6.41 -5.14 -6.56
CA ARG A 45 6.51 -6.32 -7.42
C ARG A 45 6.66 -7.57 -6.57
N HIS A 46 5.76 -7.70 -5.62
CA HIS A 46 5.72 -8.85 -4.71
C HIS A 46 4.32 -9.00 -4.12
N SER A 47 4.11 -10.11 -3.44
CA SER A 47 2.98 -10.29 -2.54
C SER A 47 3.49 -10.78 -1.20
N ASN A 48 2.62 -10.79 -0.21
CA ASN A 48 2.93 -11.31 1.11
C ASN A 48 1.83 -12.26 1.54
N THR A 49 2.20 -13.39 2.13
CA THR A 49 1.24 -14.44 2.50
C THR A 49 0.51 -14.15 3.81
N GLU A 50 0.99 -13.19 4.62
CA GLU A 50 0.45 -12.93 5.96
C GLU A 50 0.11 -11.48 6.21
N MET A 51 0.89 -10.56 5.64
CA MET A 51 0.90 -9.17 6.06
C MET A 51 -0.18 -8.35 5.37
N TYR A 52 -0.92 -7.60 6.17
CA TYR A 52 -1.75 -6.49 5.69
C TYR A 52 -0.90 -5.23 5.67
N GLU A 53 -1.10 -4.41 4.66
CA GLU A 53 -0.50 -3.07 4.60
C GLU A 53 -1.58 -2.05 4.30
N TYR A 54 -1.38 -0.85 4.84
CA TYR A 54 -2.24 0.29 4.55
C TYR A 54 -1.35 1.43 4.07
N VAL A 55 -1.65 2.00 2.91
CA VAL A 55 -0.76 2.97 2.27
C VAL A 55 -1.45 4.30 2.04
N VAL A 56 -0.69 5.39 2.23
CA VAL A 56 -1.15 6.76 1.99
C VAL A 56 -0.03 7.52 1.32
N ALA A 57 -0.33 8.20 0.20
CA ALA A 57 0.62 9.15 -0.40
C ALA A 57 0.55 10.45 0.39
N VAL A 58 1.41 10.58 1.40
CA VAL A 58 1.41 11.76 2.27
C VAL A 58 2.03 12.98 1.60
N ASN A 59 2.70 12.80 0.48
CA ASN A 59 3.14 13.86 -0.40
C ASN A 59 3.23 13.33 -1.82
N GLY A 60 2.95 14.16 -2.82
CA GLY A 60 3.04 13.77 -4.23
C GLY A 60 2.03 12.70 -4.64
N SER A 61 2.44 11.87 -5.59
CA SER A 61 1.55 10.86 -6.16
C SER A 61 2.31 9.59 -6.55
N VAL A 62 1.56 8.50 -6.64
CA VAL A 62 2.08 7.19 -7.06
C VAL A 62 0.95 6.38 -7.70
N ASP A 63 1.29 5.58 -8.70
CA ASP A 63 0.36 4.62 -9.30
C ASP A 63 0.59 3.26 -8.68
N ILE A 64 -0.49 2.61 -8.26
CA ILE A 64 -0.46 1.32 -7.59
C ILE A 64 -1.31 0.32 -8.36
N THR A 65 -0.72 -0.82 -8.72
CA THR A 65 -1.46 -1.93 -9.27
C THR A 65 -1.57 -3.02 -8.20
N LEU A 66 -2.78 -3.50 -7.98
CA LEU A 66 -3.04 -4.64 -7.10
C LEU A 66 -3.68 -5.75 -7.92
N GLU A 67 -3.22 -6.97 -7.70
CA GLU A 67 -3.80 -8.15 -8.34
C GLU A 67 -3.98 -9.26 -7.31
N ASP A 68 -5.17 -9.84 -7.29
CA ASP A 68 -5.49 -11.00 -6.45
C ASP A 68 -6.29 -12.02 -7.27
N ILE A 69 -6.85 -13.02 -6.60
CA ILE A 69 -7.62 -14.08 -7.27
C ILE A 69 -8.84 -13.54 -8.04
N ASN A 70 -9.31 -12.35 -7.68
CA ASN A 70 -10.49 -11.74 -8.29
C ASN A 70 -10.14 -10.78 -9.44
N GLY A 71 -8.85 -10.59 -9.74
CA GLY A 71 -8.42 -9.78 -10.87
C GLY A 71 -7.48 -8.65 -10.49
N ARG A 72 -7.26 -7.78 -11.45
CA ARG A 72 -6.29 -6.70 -11.41
C ARG A 72 -7.01 -5.35 -11.29
N ARG A 73 -6.51 -4.48 -10.42
CA ARG A 73 -7.06 -3.14 -10.19
C ARG A 73 -5.93 -2.13 -10.15
N GLU A 74 -6.21 -0.93 -10.63
CA GLU A 74 -5.22 0.14 -10.63
C GLU A 74 -5.75 1.36 -9.87
N TYR A 75 -4.85 2.01 -9.14
CA TYR A 75 -5.16 3.18 -8.31
C TYR A 75 -4.11 4.25 -8.53
N HIS A 76 -4.56 5.50 -8.53
CA HIS A 76 -3.69 6.66 -8.53
C HIS A 76 -3.84 7.37 -7.20
N LEU A 77 -2.83 7.25 -6.33
CA LEU A 77 -2.85 7.92 -5.03
C LEU A 77 -2.15 9.27 -5.16
N ASP A 78 -2.89 10.34 -4.96
CA ASP A 78 -2.39 11.70 -5.08
C ASP A 78 -2.88 12.61 -3.95
N SER A 79 -3.33 12.03 -2.85
CA SER A 79 -3.91 12.79 -1.75
C SER A 79 -3.48 12.24 -0.40
N LYS A 80 -3.15 13.14 0.53
CA LYS A 80 -2.90 12.80 1.93
C LYS A 80 -4.14 12.30 2.64
N GLU A 81 -5.31 12.48 2.03
CA GLU A 81 -6.60 12.17 2.65
C GLU A 81 -7.23 10.90 2.09
N LYS A 82 -6.47 10.12 1.33
CA LYS A 82 -6.93 8.84 0.79
C LYS A 82 -5.97 7.73 1.15
N GLY A 83 -6.52 6.60 1.56
CA GLY A 83 -5.74 5.43 1.88
C GLY A 83 -6.18 4.21 1.10
N LEU A 84 -5.32 3.21 1.04
CA LEU A 84 -5.58 1.97 0.31
C LEU A 84 -5.09 0.80 1.14
N LEU A 85 -5.99 -0.17 1.36
CA LEU A 85 -5.64 -1.41 2.04
C LEU A 85 -5.10 -2.42 1.03
N ILE A 86 -3.97 -3.04 1.37
CA ILE A 86 -3.37 -4.13 0.60
C ILE A 86 -3.39 -5.37 1.49
N PRO A 87 -4.37 -6.28 1.29
CA PRO A 87 -4.44 -7.50 2.10
C PRO A 87 -3.39 -8.53 1.69
N PRO A 88 -3.20 -9.58 2.50
CA PRO A 88 -2.36 -10.71 2.08
C PRO A 88 -2.82 -11.30 0.75
N ASP A 89 -1.95 -12.04 0.11
CA ASP A 89 -2.24 -12.74 -1.14
C ASP A 89 -2.60 -11.79 -2.29
N THR A 90 -2.05 -10.59 -2.24
CA THR A 90 -2.23 -9.56 -3.25
C THR A 90 -0.85 -9.18 -3.82
N TRP A 91 -0.73 -9.24 -5.13
CA TRP A 91 0.48 -8.76 -5.82
C TRP A 91 0.39 -7.25 -5.97
N ASP A 92 1.44 -6.53 -5.62
CA ASP A 92 1.47 -5.09 -5.79
C ASP A 92 2.62 -4.63 -6.67
N GLU A 93 2.38 -3.56 -7.40
CA GLU A 93 3.39 -2.84 -8.19
C GLU A 93 3.19 -1.36 -7.92
N LEU A 94 4.26 -0.67 -7.58
CA LEU A 94 4.25 0.76 -7.28
C LEU A 94 5.12 1.45 -8.33
N ARG A 95 4.54 2.40 -9.05
CA ARG A 95 5.26 3.07 -10.14
C ARG A 95 4.78 4.49 -10.33
N ASN A 96 5.47 5.20 -11.23
CA ASN A 96 5.15 6.58 -11.57
C ASN A 96 5.12 7.48 -10.33
N PHE A 97 6.12 7.32 -9.45
CA PHE A 97 6.26 8.20 -8.31
C PHE A 97 6.56 9.61 -8.80
N SER A 98 5.82 10.60 -8.29
CA SER A 98 6.18 12.00 -8.56
C SER A 98 7.53 12.31 -7.89
N PRO A 99 8.25 13.35 -8.34
CA PRO A 99 9.58 13.65 -7.78
C PRO A 99 9.58 13.89 -6.28
N ASP A 100 8.45 14.36 -5.73
CA ASP A 100 8.28 14.69 -4.32
C ASP A 100 7.48 13.62 -3.56
N ALA A 101 7.21 12.47 -4.18
CA ALA A 101 6.33 11.46 -3.61
C ALA A 101 6.90 10.87 -2.32
N VAL A 102 6.03 10.75 -1.33
CA VAL A 102 6.29 10.01 -0.08
C VAL A 102 5.10 9.08 0.15
N LEU A 103 5.35 7.79 0.09
CA LEU A 103 4.33 6.78 0.34
C LEU A 103 4.54 6.21 1.74
N LEU A 104 3.62 6.51 2.64
CA LEU A 104 3.63 5.99 4.01
C LEU A 104 2.95 4.63 4.01
N VAL A 105 3.59 3.64 4.64
CA VAL A 105 3.07 2.27 4.70
C VAL A 105 3.01 1.84 6.17
N MET A 106 1.83 1.37 6.56
CA MET A 106 1.58 0.81 7.89
C MET A 106 1.32 -0.68 7.71
N ALA A 107 2.05 -1.51 8.45
CA ALA A 107 2.03 -2.95 8.24
C ALA A 107 1.65 -3.70 9.51
N SER A 108 0.96 -4.84 9.34
CA SER A 108 0.48 -5.67 10.44
C SER A 108 1.57 -6.53 11.07
N HIS A 109 2.70 -6.72 10.39
CA HIS A 109 3.77 -7.61 10.83
C HIS A 109 5.13 -6.93 10.69
N ASN A 110 6.07 -7.34 11.52
CA ASN A 110 7.47 -6.98 11.32
C ASN A 110 7.98 -7.62 10.03
N TYR A 111 9.06 -7.09 9.49
CA TYR A 111 9.61 -7.61 8.24
C TYR A 111 10.05 -9.06 8.41
N ASN A 112 9.57 -9.93 7.53
CA ASN A 112 9.96 -11.33 7.47
C ASN A 112 10.08 -11.73 5.99
N PRO A 113 11.30 -11.89 5.46
CA PRO A 113 11.49 -12.20 4.04
C PRO A 113 10.87 -13.52 3.62
N ASP A 114 10.65 -14.45 4.55
CA ASP A 114 10.10 -15.77 4.21
C ASP A 114 8.61 -15.74 3.83
N THR A 115 7.92 -14.63 4.10
CA THR A 115 6.51 -14.50 3.76
C THR A 115 6.27 -13.83 2.41
N TYR A 116 7.34 -13.34 1.76
CA TYR A 116 7.23 -12.65 0.47
C TYR A 116 7.32 -13.61 -0.70
N ILE A 117 6.53 -13.34 -1.72
CA ILE A 117 6.62 -13.97 -3.02
C ILE A 117 7.05 -12.89 -4.00
N ASN A 118 8.26 -13.02 -4.55
CA ASN A 118 8.88 -11.98 -5.37
C ASN A 118 8.84 -12.27 -6.87
N SER A 119 8.30 -13.42 -7.27
CA SER A 119 8.12 -13.79 -8.66
C SER A 119 6.64 -13.78 -9.00
N TYR A 120 6.27 -13.07 -10.04
CA TYR A 120 4.88 -13.00 -10.49
C TYR A 120 4.35 -14.38 -10.86
N GLU A 121 5.17 -15.19 -11.52
CA GLU A 121 4.80 -16.57 -11.88
C GLU A 121 4.52 -17.41 -10.63
N GLU A 122 5.39 -17.31 -9.62
CA GLU A 122 5.16 -18.01 -8.35
C GLU A 122 3.90 -17.53 -7.66
N PHE A 123 3.64 -16.23 -7.71
CA PHE A 123 2.43 -15.65 -7.14
C PHE A 123 1.18 -16.25 -7.81
N LEU A 124 1.15 -16.30 -9.14
CA LEU A 124 0.01 -16.87 -9.87
C LEU A 124 -0.21 -18.33 -9.49
N ASN A 125 0.86 -19.12 -9.41
CA ASN A 125 0.76 -20.51 -8.99
C ASN A 125 0.21 -20.63 -7.58
N TYR A 126 0.68 -19.77 -6.68
CA TYR A 126 0.28 -19.76 -5.27
C TYR A 126 -1.21 -19.46 -5.11
N ILE A 127 -1.71 -18.40 -5.73
CA ILE A 127 -3.12 -18.03 -5.57
C ILE A 127 -4.07 -19.00 -6.25
N HIS A 128 -3.66 -19.62 -7.36
CA HIS A 128 -4.48 -20.59 -8.05
C HIS A 128 -4.63 -21.90 -7.24
N LYS A 129 -3.62 -22.27 -6.46
CA LYS A 129 -3.69 -23.43 -5.57
C LYS A 129 -4.64 -23.20 -4.39
N LYS A 130 -4.89 -21.95 -4.02
CA LYS A 130 -5.77 -21.61 -2.91
C LYS A 130 -7.25 -21.61 -3.28
N LYS A 131 -7.56 -21.81 -4.53
CA LYS A 131 -8.94 -21.87 -4.99
C LYS A 131 -9.72 -23.03 -4.37
#